data_5d8e4cfa739734b3f9595636ef655edb
#
_entry.id   5d8e4cfa739734b3f9595636ef655edb
#
_cell.length_a   1.000
_cell.length_b   1.000
_cell.length_c   1.000
_cell.angle_alpha   90.00
_cell.angle_beta   90.00
_cell.angle_gamma   90.00
#
_symmetry.space_group_name_H-M   'P 1'
#
loop_
_entity.id
_entity.type
_entity.pdbx_description
1 polymer ?
#
loop_
_entity_poly.entity_id
_entity_poly.type
_entity_poly.pdbx_seq_one_letter_code
_entity_poly.pdbx_strand_id
1 'polypeptide(L)'
;CAVSRLFAKKGIILKPFVIGIGLDKSWKENLDCVGTFFDASNERDFSNILNIVISHVVDNTTSQVNLLDSLGEPTETNISLTFYDNFTDIVKYNFIHTMNSMGNPDTMIIDPVLKYKVIAHTIPPVESEIITIIPGKHTIIPLRTPQGKLRIELNTKKDYSFIIKKSDNHETIHVQNINTTENYITGFYDIELLTLPRQYYKNVRINQNQLTKLQLPSTGLANILLPANGYGGVYLKDGDKLTEIYRFNGESSQYKLTLLPGKYTVIYRAKSSKKYIYTNEKSFIIKSRRSQLIKIY
;
A
#
# COMPACT_ATOMS: atom_id res chain seq x y z
N CYS A 1 36.74 -19.99 -1.11
CA CYS A 1 35.56 -20.07 -1.99
C CYS A 1 34.40 -20.88 -1.39
N ALA A 2 34.62 -22.12 -0.91
CA ALA A 2 33.55 -22.96 -0.34
C ALA A 2 32.96 -22.36 0.94
N VAL A 3 33.79 -21.84 1.82
CA VAL A 3 33.42 -21.23 3.10
C VAL A 3 32.61 -19.92 2.86
N SER A 4 33.03 -19.07 1.91
CA SER A 4 32.35 -17.84 1.54
C SER A 4 30.93 -18.12 1.02
N ARG A 5 30.78 -19.18 0.21
CA ARG A 5 29.43 -19.64 -0.26
C ARG A 5 28.56 -20.18 0.88
N LEU A 6 29.17 -20.84 1.88
CA LEU A 6 28.47 -21.36 3.05
C LEU A 6 27.90 -20.21 3.92
N PHE A 7 28.71 -19.16 4.12
CA PHE A 7 28.27 -17.95 4.83
C PHE A 7 27.14 -17.22 4.07
N ALA A 8 27.29 -17.07 2.75
CA ALA A 8 26.25 -16.46 1.91
C ALA A 8 24.91 -17.22 1.99
N LYS A 9 24.93 -18.57 2.00
CA LYS A 9 23.73 -19.39 2.20
C LYS A 9 23.07 -19.21 3.57
N LYS A 10 23.82 -18.77 4.58
CA LYS A 10 23.31 -18.45 5.93
C LYS A 10 22.96 -16.98 6.11
N GLY A 11 22.93 -16.19 5.02
CA GLY A 11 22.65 -14.76 5.07
C GLY A 11 23.80 -13.91 5.61
N ILE A 12 24.98 -14.50 5.77
CA ILE A 12 26.20 -13.80 6.24
C ILE A 12 27.04 -13.47 5.01
N ILE A 13 27.05 -12.20 4.61
CA ILE A 13 27.91 -11.71 3.51
C ILE A 13 29.21 -11.24 4.12
N LEU A 14 30.28 -12.04 3.91
CA LEU A 14 31.64 -11.65 4.22
C LEU A 14 32.29 -11.14 2.93
N LYS A 15 32.84 -9.93 2.98
CA LYS A 15 33.76 -9.40 1.97
C LYS A 15 35.12 -9.16 2.66
N PRO A 16 35.89 -10.19 2.94
CA PRO A 16 37.19 -10.03 3.57
C PRO A 16 38.11 -9.28 2.62
N PHE A 17 38.93 -8.41 3.19
CA PHE A 17 40.07 -7.83 2.54
C PHE A 17 41.27 -8.76 2.81
N VAL A 18 41.94 -9.16 1.76
CA VAL A 18 43.14 -10.02 1.85
C VAL A 18 44.34 -9.14 1.56
N ILE A 19 45.20 -8.94 2.58
CA ILE A 19 46.45 -8.18 2.40
C ILE A 19 47.60 -9.18 2.35
N GLY A 20 48.20 -9.32 1.19
CA GLY A 20 49.39 -10.14 1.00
C GLY A 20 50.67 -9.34 1.30
N ILE A 21 51.56 -9.85 2.15
CA ILE A 21 52.81 -9.21 2.44
C ILE A 21 53.94 -10.07 1.82
N GLY A 22 54.57 -9.55 0.76
CA GLY A 22 55.66 -10.23 0.08
C GLY A 22 55.26 -11.56 -0.59
N LEU A 23 53.98 -11.67 -1.00
CA LEU A 23 53.47 -12.86 -1.67
C LEU A 23 53.73 -12.80 -3.18
N ASP A 24 53.97 -13.97 -3.78
CA ASP A 24 54.08 -14.12 -5.22
C ASP A 24 52.71 -13.87 -5.92
N LYS A 25 52.72 -13.31 -7.11
CA LYS A 25 51.48 -12.95 -7.88
C LYS A 25 50.56 -14.15 -8.10
N SER A 26 51.05 -15.37 -8.08
CA SER A 26 50.26 -16.59 -8.21
C SER A 26 49.21 -16.78 -7.09
N TRP A 27 49.43 -16.21 -5.91
CA TRP A 27 48.50 -16.28 -4.79
C TRP A 27 47.26 -15.43 -4.98
N LYS A 28 47.35 -14.35 -5.80
CA LYS A 28 46.23 -13.46 -6.08
C LYS A 28 45.06 -14.21 -6.70
N GLU A 29 45.30 -15.03 -7.71
CA GLU A 29 44.25 -15.81 -8.41
C GLU A 29 43.56 -16.81 -7.46
N ASN A 30 44.30 -17.36 -6.50
CA ASN A 30 43.74 -18.31 -5.51
C ASN A 30 42.90 -17.61 -4.43
N LEU A 31 43.12 -16.33 -4.17
CA LEU A 31 42.47 -15.57 -3.11
C LEU A 31 41.36 -14.60 -3.60
N ASP A 32 41.29 -14.35 -4.87
CA ASP A 32 40.26 -13.49 -5.47
C ASP A 32 38.82 -13.93 -5.13
N CYS A 33 38.60 -15.21 -4.91
CA CYS A 33 37.31 -15.73 -4.52
C CYS A 33 36.99 -15.58 -3.03
N VAL A 34 37.96 -15.19 -2.21
CA VAL A 34 37.81 -14.96 -0.77
C VAL A 34 37.41 -13.50 -0.51
N GLY A 35 38.04 -12.56 -1.23
CA GLY A 35 37.79 -11.13 -1.05
C GLY A 35 38.69 -10.27 -1.94
N THR A 36 38.66 -8.97 -1.72
CA THR A 36 39.51 -8.03 -2.44
C THR A 36 40.97 -8.21 -1.98
N PHE A 37 41.86 -8.55 -2.90
CA PHE A 37 43.29 -8.75 -2.62
C PHE A 37 44.06 -7.44 -2.79
N PHE A 38 44.90 -7.12 -1.78
CA PHE A 38 45.84 -6.01 -1.80
C PHE A 38 47.25 -6.58 -1.59
N ASP A 39 48.22 -6.14 -2.41
CA ASP A 39 49.59 -6.50 -2.30
C ASP A 39 50.37 -5.40 -1.55
N ALA A 40 50.99 -5.78 -0.42
CA ALA A 40 51.83 -4.91 0.38
C ALA A 40 53.28 -5.45 0.32
N SER A 41 54.13 -4.76 -0.41
CA SER A 41 55.53 -5.15 -0.54
C SER A 41 56.40 -4.77 0.66
N ASN A 42 55.96 -3.83 1.49
CA ASN A 42 56.66 -3.34 2.67
C ASN A 42 55.68 -2.78 3.72
N GLU A 43 56.20 -2.42 4.90
CA GLU A 43 55.40 -1.89 6.02
C GLU A 43 54.62 -0.61 5.69
N ARG A 44 55.21 0.27 4.86
CA ARG A 44 54.54 1.52 4.44
C ARG A 44 53.36 1.21 3.53
N ASP A 45 53.51 0.27 2.60
CA ASP A 45 52.42 -0.16 1.72
C ASP A 45 51.32 -0.84 2.51
N PHE A 46 51.66 -1.68 3.48
CA PHE A 46 50.72 -2.30 4.41
C PHE A 46 49.93 -1.25 5.19
N SER A 47 50.62 -0.25 5.77
CA SER A 47 49.96 0.85 6.49
C SER A 47 49.04 1.67 5.59
N ASN A 48 49.47 1.96 4.38
CA ASN A 48 48.63 2.68 3.41
C ASN A 48 47.39 1.86 2.99
N ILE A 49 47.57 0.58 2.71
CA ILE A 49 46.47 -0.32 2.35
C ILE A 49 45.50 -0.47 3.54
N LEU A 50 46.03 -0.63 4.75
CA LEU A 50 45.21 -0.71 5.96
C LEU A 50 44.40 0.57 6.18
N ASN A 51 45.00 1.75 5.97
CA ASN A 51 44.29 3.03 6.00
C ASN A 51 43.22 3.13 4.93
N ILE A 52 43.48 2.64 3.71
CA ILE A 52 42.49 2.58 2.64
C ILE A 52 41.36 1.64 3.03
N VAL A 53 41.64 0.46 3.56
CA VAL A 53 40.63 -0.50 4.01
C VAL A 53 39.84 0.05 5.17
N ILE A 54 40.49 0.70 6.15
CA ILE A 54 39.83 1.34 7.28
C ILE A 54 38.97 2.53 6.79
N SER A 55 39.48 3.36 5.88
CA SER A 55 38.69 4.46 5.32
C SER A 55 37.48 3.95 4.50
N HIS A 56 37.63 2.84 3.80
CA HIS A 56 36.49 2.20 3.12
C HIS A 56 35.45 1.60 4.07
N VAL A 57 35.85 1.27 5.29
CA VAL A 57 34.97 0.66 6.32
C VAL A 57 34.43 1.69 7.31
N VAL A 58 35.22 2.72 7.64
CA VAL A 58 34.95 3.67 8.72
C VAL A 58 34.60 5.07 8.19
N ASP A 59 35.10 5.45 7.00
CA ASP A 59 34.76 6.77 6.45
C ASP A 59 33.30 6.81 6.03
N ASN A 60 32.65 7.84 6.52
CA ASN A 60 31.30 8.32 6.37
C ASN A 60 30.68 8.10 4.97
N THR A 61 30.56 6.84 4.56
CA THR A 61 29.72 6.50 3.42
C THR A 61 28.29 6.79 3.82
N THR A 62 27.71 7.79 3.22
CA THR A 62 26.39 8.26 3.57
C THR A 62 25.43 8.17 2.39
N SER A 63 24.15 8.08 2.68
CA SER A 63 23.10 8.23 1.70
C SER A 63 21.99 9.10 2.24
N GLN A 64 21.23 9.69 1.33
CA GLN A 64 19.94 10.29 1.61
C GLN A 64 18.91 9.81 0.58
N VAL A 65 17.66 9.73 0.98
CA VAL A 65 16.56 9.44 0.07
C VAL A 65 15.87 10.75 -0.26
N ASN A 66 15.77 11.07 -1.55
CA ASN A 66 14.99 12.19 -2.03
C ASN A 66 13.62 11.68 -2.48
N LEU A 67 12.59 11.98 -1.70
CA LEU A 67 11.21 11.67 -2.07
C LEU A 67 10.69 12.79 -2.97
N LEU A 68 10.64 12.48 -4.27
CA LEU A 68 10.37 13.45 -5.31
C LEU A 68 8.88 13.63 -5.55
N ASP A 69 8.49 14.85 -5.73
CA ASP A 69 7.16 15.25 -6.17
C ASP A 69 6.95 15.06 -7.69
N SER A 70 5.83 15.52 -8.24
CA SER A 70 5.52 15.40 -9.67
C SER A 70 6.44 16.25 -10.57
N LEU A 71 7.06 17.29 -10.03
CA LEU A 71 8.01 18.16 -10.73
C LEU A 71 9.45 17.64 -10.63
N GLY A 72 9.69 16.63 -9.77
CA GLY A 72 11.01 16.08 -9.52
C GLY A 72 11.75 16.76 -8.37
N GLU A 73 11.07 17.61 -7.59
CA GLU A 73 11.63 18.28 -6.42
C GLU A 73 11.50 17.39 -5.18
N PRO A 74 12.48 17.37 -4.25
CA PRO A 74 12.48 16.52 -3.05
C PRO A 74 11.62 17.13 -1.94
N THR A 75 10.33 17.28 -2.18
CA THR A 75 9.39 17.97 -1.27
C THR A 75 8.52 17.02 -0.43
N GLU A 76 8.49 15.73 -0.78
CA GLU A 76 7.70 14.74 -0.05
C GLU A 76 8.46 14.24 1.19
N THR A 77 7.73 13.97 2.28
CA THR A 77 8.32 13.58 3.58
C THR A 77 7.35 12.80 4.43
N ASN A 78 7.78 12.36 5.63
CA ASN A 78 6.98 11.61 6.61
C ASN A 78 6.47 10.26 6.06
N ILE A 79 7.25 9.62 5.21
CA ILE A 79 6.99 8.31 4.62
C ILE A 79 7.94 7.30 5.26
N SER A 80 7.43 6.15 5.66
CA SER A 80 8.25 5.04 6.14
C SER A 80 9.04 4.45 4.97
N LEU A 81 10.34 4.24 5.18
CA LEU A 81 11.27 3.69 4.21
C LEU A 81 11.87 2.40 4.74
N THR A 82 11.98 1.39 3.89
CA THR A 82 12.67 0.15 4.21
C THR A 82 13.72 -0.15 3.15
N PHE A 83 14.95 -0.40 3.59
CA PHE A 83 16.06 -0.82 2.76
C PHE A 83 16.24 -2.32 2.88
N TYR A 84 16.20 -3.00 1.77
CA TYR A 84 16.48 -4.42 1.65
C TYR A 84 17.84 -4.64 1.02
N ASP A 85 18.56 -5.62 1.53
CA ASP A 85 19.70 -6.18 0.79
C ASP A 85 19.16 -6.90 -0.45
N ASN A 86 19.54 -6.43 -1.63
CA ASN A 86 19.04 -6.96 -2.90
C ASN A 86 19.38 -8.43 -3.16
N PHE A 87 20.36 -8.99 -2.45
CA PHE A 87 20.77 -10.38 -2.63
C PHE A 87 20.01 -11.35 -1.70
N THR A 88 19.75 -10.92 -0.47
CA THR A 88 19.15 -11.76 0.58
C THR A 88 17.70 -11.45 0.87
N ASP A 89 17.16 -10.34 0.35
CA ASP A 89 15.85 -9.77 0.67
C ASP A 89 15.64 -9.50 2.18
N ILE A 90 16.74 -9.38 2.94
CA ILE A 90 16.68 -9.08 4.37
C ILE A 90 16.67 -7.57 4.58
N VAL A 91 15.79 -7.11 5.47
CA VAL A 91 15.75 -5.71 5.91
C VAL A 91 17.07 -5.31 6.57
N LYS A 92 17.66 -4.21 6.11
CA LYS A 92 18.88 -3.62 6.67
C LYS A 92 18.61 -2.35 7.45
N TYR A 93 17.77 -1.47 6.90
CA TYR A 93 17.38 -0.23 7.55
C TYR A 93 15.88 -0.01 7.42
N ASN A 94 15.28 0.58 8.45
CA ASN A 94 13.88 0.95 8.47
C ASN A 94 13.72 2.22 9.28
N PHE A 95 13.20 3.29 8.67
CA PHE A 95 13.02 4.59 9.31
C PHE A 95 11.93 5.40 8.63
N ILE A 96 11.51 6.47 9.29
CA ILE A 96 10.58 7.44 8.71
C ILE A 96 11.40 8.58 8.11
N HIS A 97 11.20 8.83 6.82
CA HIS A 97 11.83 9.94 6.13
C HIS A 97 11.50 11.28 6.79
N THR A 98 12.52 12.09 7.03
CA THR A 98 12.40 13.43 7.60
C THR A 98 13.20 14.44 6.81
N MET A 99 12.87 15.71 6.99
CA MET A 99 13.61 16.85 6.47
C MET A 99 14.04 17.75 7.61
N ASN A 100 15.19 18.38 7.48
CA ASN A 100 15.64 19.40 8.41
C ASN A 100 14.89 20.73 8.20
N SER A 101 15.18 21.73 9.03
CA SER A 101 14.54 23.05 8.95
C SER A 101 14.79 23.82 7.65
N MET A 102 15.80 23.43 6.88
CA MET A 102 16.13 23.98 5.55
C MET A 102 15.48 23.21 4.40
N GLY A 103 14.68 22.17 4.70
CA GLY A 103 14.03 21.34 3.68
C GLY A 103 14.93 20.29 3.04
N ASN A 104 16.11 20.02 3.61
CA ASN A 104 16.98 18.96 3.11
C ASN A 104 16.63 17.62 3.77
N PRO A 105 16.56 16.52 2.99
CA PRO A 105 16.37 15.19 3.53
C PRO A 105 17.47 14.80 4.51
N ASP A 106 17.10 13.99 5.51
CA ASP A 106 18.06 13.48 6.48
C ASP A 106 19.06 12.53 5.84
N THR A 107 20.28 12.54 6.38
CA THR A 107 21.40 11.75 5.88
C THR A 107 21.70 10.60 6.83
N MET A 108 21.86 9.40 6.30
CA MET A 108 22.18 8.19 7.05
C MET A 108 23.53 7.63 6.66
N ILE A 109 24.23 7.01 7.62
CA ILE A 109 25.39 6.16 7.35
C ILE A 109 24.89 4.84 6.79
N ILE A 110 25.51 4.35 5.71
CA ILE A 110 25.09 3.15 5.01
C ILE A 110 26.29 2.25 4.67
N ASP A 111 26.09 0.94 4.76
CA ASP A 111 27.12 -0.05 4.39
C ASP A 111 27.31 -0.04 2.86
N PRO A 112 28.50 0.32 2.35
CA PRO A 112 28.76 0.37 0.90
C PRO A 112 28.97 -1.01 0.27
N VAL A 113 29.05 -2.07 1.05
CA VAL A 113 29.32 -3.43 0.58
C VAL A 113 28.08 -4.04 -0.06
N LEU A 114 26.90 -3.64 0.38
CA LEU A 114 25.63 -4.18 -0.06
C LEU A 114 25.07 -3.40 -1.26
N LYS A 115 24.24 -4.06 -2.04
CA LYS A 115 23.32 -3.42 -2.97
C LYS A 115 21.95 -3.38 -2.34
N TYR A 116 21.25 -2.27 -2.53
CA TYR A 116 20.00 -2.05 -1.85
C TYR A 116 18.84 -1.92 -2.83
N LYS A 117 17.67 -2.37 -2.38
CA LYS A 117 16.36 -2.02 -2.89
C LYS A 117 15.63 -1.24 -1.80
N VAL A 118 15.11 -0.06 -2.12
CA VAL A 118 14.42 0.80 -1.17
C VAL A 118 12.93 0.81 -1.49
N ILE A 119 12.11 0.60 -0.47
CA ILE A 119 10.65 0.68 -0.58
C ILE A 119 10.18 1.87 0.25
N ALA A 120 9.49 2.80 -0.40
CA ALA A 120 8.71 3.84 0.25
C ALA A 120 7.27 3.29 0.47
N HIS A 121 6.83 3.23 1.73
CA HIS A 121 5.53 2.70 2.12
C HIS A 121 4.42 3.73 1.89
N THR A 122 4.25 4.12 0.65
CA THR A 122 3.12 4.91 0.16
C THR A 122 1.94 4.01 -0.20
N ILE A 123 0.83 4.57 -0.65
CA ILE A 123 -0.31 3.82 -1.19
C ILE A 123 -0.50 4.21 -2.67
N PRO A 124 -0.21 3.30 -3.63
CA PRO A 124 0.56 2.06 -3.48
C PRO A 124 2.03 2.30 -3.11
N PRO A 125 2.75 1.28 -2.63
CA PRO A 125 4.18 1.38 -2.36
C PRO A 125 4.99 1.73 -3.61
N VAL A 126 6.08 2.48 -3.42
CA VAL A 126 7.03 2.82 -4.49
C VAL A 126 8.37 2.17 -4.19
N GLU A 127 8.91 1.47 -5.17
CA GLU A 127 10.19 0.77 -5.08
C GLU A 127 11.26 1.47 -5.90
N SER A 128 12.50 1.43 -5.42
CA SER A 128 13.66 1.92 -6.18
C SER A 128 14.15 0.89 -7.20
N GLU A 129 14.92 1.34 -8.17
CA GLU A 129 15.88 0.47 -8.84
C GLU A 129 16.93 -0.07 -7.84
N ILE A 130 17.76 -1.03 -8.29
CA ILE A 130 18.85 -1.55 -7.47
C ILE A 130 19.91 -0.48 -7.29
N ILE A 131 20.18 -0.13 -6.04
CA ILE A 131 21.12 0.94 -5.66
C ILE A 131 22.46 0.32 -5.30
N THR A 132 23.52 0.84 -5.90
CA THR A 132 24.91 0.54 -5.54
C THR A 132 25.48 1.75 -4.81
N ILE A 133 26.01 1.54 -3.63
CA ILE A 133 26.64 2.59 -2.82
C ILE A 133 28.13 2.67 -3.17
N ILE A 134 28.64 3.87 -3.32
CA ILE A 134 30.06 4.12 -3.59
C ILE A 134 30.75 4.40 -2.25
N PRO A 135 31.75 3.58 -1.86
CA PRO A 135 32.48 3.79 -0.60
C PRO A 135 33.09 5.20 -0.51
N GLY A 136 33.00 5.82 0.65
CA GLY A 136 33.55 7.15 0.94
C GLY A 136 32.83 8.31 0.22
N LYS A 137 31.66 8.06 -0.40
CA LYS A 137 30.87 9.11 -1.07
C LYS A 137 29.47 9.18 -0.50
N HIS A 138 28.85 10.34 -0.67
CA HIS A 138 27.43 10.55 -0.44
C HIS A 138 26.62 10.11 -1.64
N THR A 139 25.61 9.27 -1.43
CA THR A 139 24.72 8.75 -2.47
C THR A 139 23.31 9.28 -2.30
N ILE A 140 22.78 9.95 -3.33
CA ILE A 140 21.38 10.40 -3.35
C ILE A 140 20.53 9.32 -4.03
N ILE A 141 19.44 8.92 -3.35
CA ILE A 141 18.51 7.88 -3.81
C ILE A 141 17.18 8.57 -4.15
N PRO A 142 16.86 8.77 -5.43
CA PRO A 142 15.61 9.40 -5.82
C PRO A 142 14.47 8.38 -5.85
N LEU A 143 13.32 8.71 -5.24
CA LEU A 143 12.07 7.95 -5.32
C LEU A 143 10.93 8.91 -5.67
N ARG A 144 10.23 8.66 -6.76
CA ARG A 144 9.07 9.48 -7.17
C ARG A 144 7.84 9.07 -6.37
N THR A 145 7.49 9.89 -5.40
CA THR A 145 6.40 9.64 -4.46
C THR A 145 5.41 10.82 -4.36
N PRO A 146 4.99 11.44 -5.48
CA PRO A 146 4.05 12.55 -5.43
C PRO A 146 2.72 12.09 -4.82
N GLN A 147 2.25 12.78 -3.77
CA GLN A 147 1.05 12.37 -3.05
C GLN A 147 -0.05 13.43 -3.09
N GLY A 148 -1.28 12.94 -3.10
CA GLY A 148 -2.49 13.70 -2.85
C GLY A 148 -3.38 13.00 -1.83
N LYS A 149 -4.42 13.67 -1.37
CA LYS A 149 -5.32 13.18 -0.33
C LYS A 149 -6.65 12.72 -0.93
N LEU A 150 -7.20 11.65 -0.38
CA LEU A 150 -8.54 11.17 -0.69
C LEU A 150 -9.39 11.13 0.56
N ARG A 151 -10.63 11.62 0.46
CA ARG A 151 -11.65 11.53 1.49
C ARG A 151 -13.01 11.27 0.87
N ILE A 152 -13.73 10.28 1.39
CA ILE A 152 -15.12 10.03 1.03
C ILE A 152 -15.99 10.31 2.23
N GLU A 153 -16.97 11.19 2.06
CA GLU A 153 -17.87 11.60 3.14
C GLU A 153 -19.26 11.00 2.96
N LEU A 154 -19.74 10.39 4.01
CA LEU A 154 -21.10 9.88 4.12
C LEU A 154 -21.63 10.17 5.52
N ASN A 155 -22.74 10.89 5.61
CA ASN A 155 -23.41 11.10 6.88
C ASN A 155 -24.30 9.88 7.20
N THR A 156 -23.79 9.00 8.06
CA THR A 156 -24.41 7.75 8.46
C THR A 156 -24.01 7.40 9.89
N LYS A 157 -24.82 6.56 10.55
CA LYS A 157 -24.48 5.98 11.88
C LYS A 157 -23.75 4.64 11.77
N LYS A 158 -23.64 4.10 10.58
CA LYS A 158 -22.99 2.80 10.31
C LYS A 158 -21.61 3.04 9.72
N ASP A 159 -20.65 2.28 10.18
CA ASP A 159 -19.33 2.27 9.59
C ASP A 159 -19.36 1.58 8.22
N TYR A 160 -18.76 2.24 7.25
CA TYR A 160 -18.56 1.71 5.91
C TYR A 160 -17.11 1.88 5.50
N SER A 161 -16.68 1.00 4.62
CA SER A 161 -15.37 1.08 3.98
C SER A 161 -15.55 1.16 2.46
N PHE A 162 -14.49 1.52 1.78
CA PHE A 162 -14.40 1.48 0.33
C PHE A 162 -13.09 0.84 -0.10
N ILE A 163 -13.13 0.16 -1.22
CA ILE A 163 -12.01 -0.50 -1.85
C ILE A 163 -11.48 0.42 -2.92
N ILE A 164 -10.16 0.61 -2.94
CA ILE A 164 -9.46 1.39 -3.95
C ILE A 164 -8.67 0.43 -4.83
N LYS A 165 -8.84 0.59 -6.13
CA LYS A 165 -8.20 -0.21 -7.17
C LYS A 165 -7.46 0.70 -8.13
N LYS A 166 -6.37 0.19 -8.73
CA LYS A 166 -5.77 0.88 -9.88
C LYS A 166 -6.75 0.85 -11.06
N SER A 167 -6.88 1.96 -11.79
CA SER A 167 -7.81 2.02 -12.92
C SER A 167 -7.33 1.24 -14.14
N ASP A 168 -6.03 0.98 -14.26
CA ASP A 168 -5.41 0.29 -15.40
C ASP A 168 -5.60 -1.24 -15.36
N ASN A 169 -5.42 -1.85 -14.19
CA ASN A 169 -5.43 -3.31 -14.03
C ASN A 169 -6.47 -3.82 -13.01
N HIS A 170 -7.24 -2.91 -12.39
CA HIS A 170 -8.24 -3.19 -11.35
C HIS A 170 -7.70 -3.93 -10.12
N GLU A 171 -6.38 -3.90 -9.91
CA GLU A 171 -5.75 -4.44 -8.72
C GLU A 171 -6.20 -3.67 -7.48
N THR A 172 -6.64 -4.39 -6.45
CA THR A 172 -6.98 -3.79 -5.15
C THR A 172 -5.70 -3.39 -4.43
N ILE A 173 -5.54 -2.11 -4.15
CA ILE A 173 -4.36 -1.57 -3.49
C ILE A 173 -4.60 -1.22 -2.03
N HIS A 174 -5.83 -0.85 -1.67
CA HIS A 174 -6.13 -0.44 -0.30
C HIS A 174 -7.63 -0.54 0.02
N VAL A 175 -7.93 -0.61 1.33
CA VAL A 175 -9.29 -0.49 1.87
C VAL A 175 -9.27 0.61 2.92
N GLN A 176 -10.08 1.65 2.70
CA GLN A 176 -10.16 2.81 3.58
C GLN A 176 -11.55 2.95 4.18
N ASN A 177 -11.64 3.48 5.40
CA ASN A 177 -12.92 3.82 6.01
C ASN A 177 -13.45 5.16 5.48
N ILE A 178 -14.78 5.29 5.35
CA ILE A 178 -15.39 6.60 5.06
C ILE A 178 -15.07 7.60 6.17
N ASN A 179 -15.13 8.87 5.83
CA ASN A 179 -14.85 10.00 6.74
C ASN A 179 -13.42 10.08 7.27
N THR A 180 -12.50 9.20 6.85
CA THR A 180 -11.06 9.33 7.07
C THR A 180 -10.39 9.98 5.86
N THR A 181 -9.20 10.53 6.06
CA THR A 181 -8.37 11.11 4.98
C THR A 181 -7.06 10.37 4.95
N GLU A 182 -6.68 9.86 3.78
CA GLU A 182 -5.41 9.17 3.59
C GLU A 182 -4.68 9.70 2.36
N ASN A 183 -3.35 9.51 2.35
CA ASN A 183 -2.49 9.93 1.26
C ASN A 183 -2.32 8.80 0.25
N TYR A 184 -2.36 9.14 -1.04
CA TYR A 184 -2.17 8.23 -2.17
C TYR A 184 -1.18 8.81 -3.14
N ILE A 185 -0.43 7.96 -3.81
CA ILE A 185 0.35 8.37 -4.98
C ILE A 185 -0.61 8.99 -6.00
N THR A 186 -0.17 10.07 -6.65
CA THR A 186 -0.99 10.72 -7.70
C THR A 186 -1.31 9.77 -8.83
N GLY A 187 -2.54 9.82 -9.33
CA GLY A 187 -2.96 8.89 -10.40
C GLY A 187 -4.48 8.78 -10.53
N PHE A 188 -4.90 7.75 -11.25
CA PHE A 188 -6.31 7.42 -11.46
C PHE A 188 -6.67 6.12 -10.75
N TYR A 189 -7.78 6.14 -10.03
CA TYR A 189 -8.24 5.06 -9.19
C TYR A 189 -9.71 4.75 -9.42
N ASP A 190 -10.04 3.47 -9.34
CA ASP A 190 -11.43 3.02 -9.28
C ASP A 190 -11.79 2.75 -7.82
N ILE A 191 -12.94 3.26 -7.42
CA ILE A 191 -13.41 3.20 -6.03
C ILE A 191 -14.72 2.41 -5.97
N GLU A 192 -14.76 1.39 -5.11
CA GLU A 192 -15.94 0.60 -4.82
C GLU A 192 -16.35 0.81 -3.36
N LEU A 193 -17.47 1.54 -3.14
CA LEU A 193 -18.02 1.73 -1.81
C LEU A 193 -18.90 0.55 -1.39
N LEU A 194 -18.68 0.03 -0.20
CA LEU A 194 -19.39 -1.11 0.37
C LEU A 194 -20.69 -0.69 1.08
N THR A 195 -21.40 0.27 0.48
CA THR A 195 -22.74 0.70 0.90
C THR A 195 -23.83 -0.23 0.37
N LEU A 196 -25.07 0.02 0.75
CA LEU A 196 -26.25 -0.62 0.14
C LEU A 196 -27.11 0.45 -0.56
N PRO A 197 -27.23 0.39 -1.89
CA PRO A 197 -26.46 -0.45 -2.83
C PRO A 197 -24.99 -0.02 -2.90
N ARG A 198 -24.12 -0.91 -3.40
CA ARG A 198 -22.72 -0.56 -3.69
C ARG A 198 -22.67 0.57 -4.71
N GLN A 199 -21.68 1.45 -4.54
CA GLN A 199 -21.42 2.56 -5.47
C GLN A 199 -20.05 2.38 -6.09
N TYR A 200 -19.93 2.72 -7.37
CA TYR A 200 -18.70 2.60 -8.14
C TYR A 200 -18.35 3.93 -8.76
N TYR A 201 -17.14 4.40 -8.52
CA TYR A 201 -16.57 5.59 -9.14
C TYR A 201 -15.34 5.17 -9.92
N LYS A 202 -15.34 5.43 -11.22
CA LYS A 202 -14.22 5.08 -12.11
C LYS A 202 -13.37 6.29 -12.40
N ASN A 203 -12.08 6.07 -12.61
CA ASN A 203 -11.12 7.10 -13.02
C ASN A 203 -11.11 8.32 -12.08
N VAL A 204 -11.23 8.10 -10.77
CA VAL A 204 -11.10 9.17 -9.78
C VAL A 204 -9.65 9.63 -9.77
N ARG A 205 -9.43 10.90 -10.14
CA ARG A 205 -8.09 11.48 -10.18
C ARG A 205 -7.67 12.00 -8.81
N ILE A 206 -6.50 11.60 -8.36
CA ILE A 206 -5.82 12.17 -7.19
C ILE A 206 -4.66 13.02 -7.68
N ASN A 207 -4.68 14.32 -7.37
CA ASN A 207 -3.64 15.27 -7.74
C ASN A 207 -2.76 15.57 -6.55
N GLN A 208 -1.49 15.90 -6.83
CA GLN A 208 -0.51 16.25 -5.80
C GLN A 208 -0.96 17.45 -4.97
N ASN A 209 -0.72 17.34 -3.64
CA ASN A 209 -1.03 18.37 -2.65
C ASN A 209 -2.50 18.82 -2.63
N GLN A 210 -3.41 18.04 -3.23
CA GLN A 210 -4.84 18.33 -3.26
C GLN A 210 -5.65 17.29 -2.51
N LEU A 211 -6.79 17.73 -1.96
CA LEU A 211 -7.79 16.84 -1.39
C LEU A 211 -8.84 16.51 -2.44
N THR A 212 -8.85 15.27 -2.90
CA THR A 212 -9.95 14.71 -3.67
C THR A 212 -11.06 14.30 -2.71
N LYS A 213 -12.20 14.97 -2.80
CA LYS A 213 -13.34 14.75 -1.91
C LYS A 213 -14.55 14.25 -2.69
N LEU A 214 -15.09 13.09 -2.29
CA LEU A 214 -16.35 12.57 -2.78
C LEU A 214 -17.39 12.65 -1.67
N GLN A 215 -18.54 13.25 -1.96
CA GLN A 215 -19.64 13.39 -1.01
C GLN A 215 -20.85 12.56 -1.45
N LEU A 216 -21.30 11.69 -0.56
CA LEU A 216 -22.49 10.89 -0.80
C LEU A 216 -23.72 11.47 -0.09
N PRO A 217 -24.92 11.22 -0.63
CA PRO A 217 -26.15 11.57 0.06
C PRO A 217 -26.28 10.74 1.36
N SER A 218 -26.78 11.38 2.42
CA SER A 218 -27.00 10.71 3.71
C SER A 218 -27.90 9.48 3.55
N THR A 219 -27.58 8.41 4.26
CA THR A 219 -28.39 7.20 4.26
C THR A 219 -29.76 7.40 4.90
N GLY A 220 -30.71 6.55 4.53
CA GLY A 220 -31.98 6.35 5.23
C GLY A 220 -32.11 4.95 5.79
N LEU A 221 -33.13 4.70 6.59
CA LEU A 221 -33.37 3.44 7.28
C LEU A 221 -34.63 2.76 6.76
N ALA A 222 -34.52 1.52 6.28
CA ALA A 222 -35.62 0.65 5.93
C ALA A 222 -35.88 -0.32 7.07
N ASN A 223 -37.05 -0.28 7.68
CA ASN A 223 -37.53 -1.28 8.63
C ASN A 223 -38.55 -2.17 7.91
N ILE A 224 -38.14 -3.38 7.57
CA ILE A 224 -38.97 -4.32 6.79
C ILE A 224 -39.57 -5.34 7.75
N LEU A 225 -40.89 -5.43 7.75
CA LEU A 225 -41.65 -6.42 8.53
C LEU A 225 -42.32 -7.38 7.54
N LEU A 226 -41.98 -8.64 7.67
CA LEU A 226 -42.52 -9.77 6.92
C LEU A 226 -43.57 -10.48 7.77
N PRO A 227 -44.62 -11.06 7.18
CA PRO A 227 -45.67 -11.78 7.95
C PRO A 227 -45.12 -13.04 8.63
N ALA A 228 -44.08 -13.66 8.08
CA ALA A 228 -43.40 -14.83 8.60
C ALA A 228 -41.96 -14.92 8.07
N ASN A 229 -41.19 -15.87 8.58
CA ASN A 229 -39.89 -16.19 8.02
C ASN A 229 -40.06 -16.68 6.56
N GLY A 230 -39.18 -16.25 5.67
CA GLY A 230 -39.30 -16.58 4.25
C GLY A 230 -38.10 -16.20 3.40
N TYR A 231 -38.23 -16.46 2.13
CA TYR A 231 -37.20 -16.22 1.12
C TYR A 231 -37.49 -14.95 0.33
N GLY A 232 -36.43 -14.32 -0.16
CA GLY A 232 -36.51 -13.13 -0.97
C GLY A 232 -35.41 -12.15 -0.65
N GLY A 233 -35.64 -10.86 -0.92
CA GLY A 233 -34.63 -9.85 -0.72
C GLY A 233 -35.11 -8.45 -1.02
N VAL A 234 -34.17 -7.53 -0.97
CA VAL A 234 -34.35 -6.14 -1.37
C VAL A 234 -33.60 -5.91 -2.68
N TYR A 235 -34.28 -5.30 -3.62
CA TYR A 235 -33.80 -5.03 -4.96
C TYR A 235 -33.77 -3.52 -5.21
N LEU A 236 -32.70 -3.04 -5.83
CA LEU A 236 -32.66 -1.69 -6.39
C LEU A 236 -33.41 -1.70 -7.71
N LYS A 237 -34.34 -0.76 -7.87
CA LYS A 237 -35.09 -0.57 -9.11
C LYS A 237 -34.49 0.58 -9.91
N ASP A 238 -33.91 0.25 -11.07
CA ASP A 238 -33.35 1.20 -12.02
C ASP A 238 -34.03 1.01 -13.39
N GLY A 239 -35.00 1.89 -13.69
CA GLY A 239 -35.91 1.67 -14.81
C GLY A 239 -36.69 0.37 -14.65
N ASP A 240 -36.54 -0.53 -15.62
CA ASP A 240 -37.17 -1.86 -15.64
C ASP A 240 -36.23 -2.95 -15.06
N LYS A 241 -35.02 -2.59 -14.67
CA LYS A 241 -34.05 -3.53 -14.10
C LYS A 241 -34.17 -3.61 -12.59
N LEU A 242 -34.17 -4.84 -12.07
CA LEU A 242 -34.07 -5.14 -10.65
C LEU A 242 -32.70 -5.77 -10.36
N THR A 243 -31.95 -5.16 -9.43
CA THR A 243 -30.66 -5.68 -8.98
C THR A 243 -30.76 -6.04 -7.51
N GLU A 244 -30.55 -7.30 -7.15
CA GLU A 244 -30.54 -7.74 -5.74
C GLU A 244 -29.41 -7.03 -5.00
N ILE A 245 -29.75 -6.34 -3.89
CA ILE A 245 -28.78 -5.65 -3.03
C ILE A 245 -28.68 -6.29 -1.64
N TYR A 246 -29.71 -7.00 -1.23
CA TYR A 246 -29.72 -7.70 0.04
C TYR A 246 -30.64 -8.93 -0.05
N ARG A 247 -30.15 -10.08 0.43
CA ARG A 247 -30.92 -11.32 0.47
C ARG A 247 -31.34 -11.63 1.89
N PHE A 248 -32.59 -12.05 2.08
CA PHE A 248 -33.09 -12.51 3.36
C PHE A 248 -32.51 -13.90 3.70
N ASN A 249 -32.05 -14.08 4.92
CA ASN A 249 -31.50 -15.37 5.38
C ASN A 249 -32.59 -16.45 5.64
N GLY A 250 -33.84 -16.08 5.57
CA GLY A 250 -34.96 -17.00 5.82
C GLY A 250 -35.22 -17.35 7.29
N GLU A 251 -34.52 -16.72 8.23
CA GLU A 251 -34.57 -17.02 9.66
C GLU A 251 -35.24 -15.90 10.49
N SER A 252 -35.45 -14.74 9.86
CA SER A 252 -36.06 -13.58 10.49
C SER A 252 -37.24 -13.07 9.67
N SER A 253 -38.21 -12.51 10.36
CA SER A 253 -39.33 -11.76 9.78
C SER A 253 -39.14 -10.25 9.89
N GLN A 254 -38.03 -9.79 10.48
CA GLN A 254 -37.72 -8.38 10.64
C GLN A 254 -36.31 -8.07 10.16
N TYR A 255 -36.18 -7.05 9.29
CA TYR A 255 -34.89 -6.60 8.77
C TYR A 255 -34.78 -5.09 8.89
N LYS A 256 -33.63 -4.63 9.37
CA LYS A 256 -33.28 -3.23 9.51
C LYS A 256 -32.07 -2.92 8.62
N LEU A 257 -32.31 -2.21 7.52
CA LEU A 257 -31.28 -1.94 6.53
C LEU A 257 -31.00 -0.43 6.42
N THR A 258 -29.73 -0.07 6.45
CA THR A 258 -29.28 1.29 6.16
C THR A 258 -28.98 1.36 4.66
N LEU A 259 -29.76 2.16 3.92
CA LEU A 259 -29.74 2.24 2.47
C LEU A 259 -29.41 3.66 2.02
N LEU A 260 -28.77 3.79 0.86
CA LEU A 260 -28.69 5.06 0.16
C LEU A 260 -30.09 5.46 -0.34
N PRO A 261 -30.36 6.76 -0.57
CA PRO A 261 -31.61 7.19 -1.17
C PRO A 261 -31.84 6.56 -2.53
N GLY A 262 -33.07 6.11 -2.77
CA GLY A 262 -33.40 5.43 -4.04
C GLY A 262 -34.76 4.75 -4.01
N LYS A 263 -35.10 4.14 -5.15
CA LYS A 263 -36.32 3.33 -5.32
C LYS A 263 -35.94 1.85 -5.16
N TYR A 264 -36.65 1.15 -4.31
CA TYR A 264 -36.38 -0.24 -3.98
C TYR A 264 -37.66 -1.07 -4.05
N THR A 265 -37.46 -2.36 -4.20
CA THR A 265 -38.54 -3.34 -4.17
C THR A 265 -38.15 -4.47 -3.23
N VAL A 266 -39.03 -4.84 -2.32
CA VAL A 266 -38.96 -6.09 -1.58
C VAL A 266 -39.71 -7.15 -2.39
N ILE A 267 -39.06 -8.28 -2.62
CA ILE A 267 -39.69 -9.49 -3.16
C ILE A 267 -39.59 -10.55 -2.07
N TYR A 268 -40.73 -11.16 -1.72
CA TYR A 268 -40.80 -12.06 -0.58
C TYR A 268 -41.81 -13.17 -0.80
N ARG A 269 -41.51 -14.36 -0.31
CA ARG A 269 -42.42 -15.48 -0.19
C ARG A 269 -42.19 -16.20 1.16
N ALA A 270 -43.27 -16.48 1.90
CA ALA A 270 -43.18 -17.20 3.17
C ALA A 270 -42.56 -18.59 2.96
N LYS A 271 -41.78 -19.06 3.95
CA LYS A 271 -41.08 -20.37 3.90
C LYS A 271 -42.07 -21.54 3.79
N SER A 272 -43.25 -21.41 4.41
CA SER A 272 -44.34 -22.38 4.36
C SER A 272 -45.04 -22.44 2.99
N SER A 273 -44.98 -21.40 2.19
CA SER A 273 -45.66 -21.30 0.89
C SER A 273 -44.83 -21.95 -0.21
N LYS A 274 -45.42 -22.89 -0.97
CA LYS A 274 -44.72 -23.64 -2.02
C LYS A 274 -45.06 -23.23 -3.44
N LYS A 275 -46.04 -22.35 -3.64
CA LYS A 275 -46.48 -21.90 -4.96
C LYS A 275 -45.96 -20.50 -5.27
N TYR A 276 -45.55 -20.23 -6.50
CA TYR A 276 -45.00 -18.93 -6.93
C TYR A 276 -46.00 -17.79 -6.78
N ILE A 277 -47.32 -18.07 -6.90
CA ILE A 277 -48.42 -17.08 -6.79
C ILE A 277 -48.46 -16.41 -5.41
N TYR A 278 -47.82 -17.00 -4.37
CA TYR A 278 -47.71 -16.41 -3.04
C TYR A 278 -46.48 -15.52 -2.87
N THR A 279 -45.81 -15.19 -3.98
CA THR A 279 -44.75 -14.20 -3.96
C THR A 279 -45.35 -12.80 -3.91
N ASN A 280 -44.95 -12.06 -2.90
CA ASN A 280 -45.37 -10.66 -2.72
C ASN A 280 -44.27 -9.74 -3.18
N GLU A 281 -44.65 -8.67 -3.84
CA GLU A 281 -43.78 -7.59 -4.26
C GLU A 281 -44.29 -6.27 -3.71
N LYS A 282 -43.37 -5.47 -3.14
CA LYS A 282 -43.70 -4.13 -2.64
C LYS A 282 -42.59 -3.15 -2.91
N SER A 283 -42.87 -2.12 -3.70
CA SER A 283 -41.96 -1.02 -3.94
C SER A 283 -42.01 0.03 -2.85
N PHE A 284 -40.87 0.66 -2.56
CA PHE A 284 -40.76 1.74 -1.58
C PHE A 284 -39.63 2.70 -1.97
N ILE A 285 -39.59 3.88 -1.34
CA ILE A 285 -38.58 4.89 -1.61
C ILE A 285 -37.87 5.25 -0.32
N ILE A 286 -36.55 5.12 -0.30
CA ILE A 286 -35.75 5.63 0.80
C ILE A 286 -35.31 7.06 0.51
N LYS A 287 -35.51 7.93 1.49
CA LYS A 287 -35.06 9.33 1.49
C LYS A 287 -33.95 9.51 2.50
N SER A 288 -33.02 10.43 2.21
CA SER A 288 -31.91 10.79 3.13
C SER A 288 -32.44 11.11 4.53
N ARG A 289 -31.77 10.58 5.54
CA ARG A 289 -32.06 10.82 6.98
C ARG A 289 -33.47 10.46 7.42
N ARG A 290 -34.21 9.70 6.62
CA ARG A 290 -35.57 9.25 6.97
C ARG A 290 -35.60 7.76 7.27
N SER A 291 -36.44 7.40 8.22
CA SER A 291 -36.78 6.00 8.49
C SER A 291 -38.13 5.68 7.84
N GLN A 292 -38.22 4.53 7.20
CA GLN A 292 -39.43 4.04 6.59
C GLN A 292 -39.77 2.63 7.09
N LEU A 293 -41.02 2.41 7.44
CA LEU A 293 -41.57 1.12 7.78
C LEU A 293 -42.21 0.49 6.54
N ILE A 294 -41.75 -0.69 6.17
CA ILE A 294 -42.27 -1.47 5.03
C ILE A 294 -42.89 -2.75 5.56
N LYS A 295 -44.21 -2.83 5.55
CA LYS A 295 -44.93 -4.05 5.95
C LYS A 295 -45.33 -4.81 4.69
N ILE A 296 -44.97 -6.10 4.65
CA ILE A 296 -45.43 -7.06 3.65
C ILE A 296 -46.60 -7.83 4.27
N TYR A 297 -47.66 -8.04 3.53
CA TYR A 297 -48.89 -8.70 4.00
C TYR A 297 -49.10 -10.01 3.25
#